data_ff3826fcbe69083e181cf14ce1ab9336
#
_entry.id   ff3826fcbe69083e181cf14ce1ab9336
#
_cell.length_a   1.000
_cell.length_b   1.000
_cell.length_c   1.000
_cell.angle_alpha   90.00
_cell.angle_beta   90.00
_cell.angle_gamma   90.00
#
_symmetry.space_group_name_H-M   'P 1'
#
loop_
_entity.id
_entity.type
_entity.pdbx_description
1 polymer ?
#
loop_
_entity_poly.entity_id
_entity_poly.type
_entity_poly.pdbx_seq_one_letter_code
_entity_poly.pdbx_strand_id
1 'polypeptide(L)'
;MILDLHTHSIKSDDGKARVENYCQWIRKREIALDGFVLTEHRQFDSESDYRSLEDSFGMAILKASEVETDYGHVLVFGVNEDLQQAFDFTKIDLSLAEVLEESERCGAVAVPCHPGRPRVGLCAHLEKRGALAGIRWIEVYNGGSRSGENEASLALAQERGYAGIGGSDSHIVSHIGRCVTRFEDRVENVEQLVSALQSGRFEAESWMSKN
;
A
#
# COMPACT_ATOMS: atom_id res chain seq x y z
N MET A 1 14.12 -3.75 -8.06
CA MET A 1 13.43 -4.63 -7.09
C MET A 1 11.93 -4.51 -7.27
N ILE A 2 11.17 -5.59 -7.12
CA ILE A 2 9.72 -5.61 -7.37
C ILE A 2 9.00 -5.98 -6.09
N LEU A 3 8.15 -5.08 -5.60
CA LEU A 3 7.37 -5.28 -4.38
C LEU A 3 5.86 -5.15 -4.65
N ASP A 4 5.08 -5.98 -3.98
CA ASP A 4 3.64 -5.77 -3.82
C ASP A 4 3.41 -4.88 -2.59
N LEU A 5 2.95 -3.64 -2.80
CA LEU A 5 2.88 -2.64 -1.74
C LEU A 5 1.57 -2.65 -0.94
N HIS A 6 0.62 -3.55 -1.25
CA HIS A 6 -0.69 -3.56 -0.61
C HIS A 6 -1.18 -5.01 -0.41
N THR A 7 -0.99 -5.55 0.79
CA THR A 7 -1.41 -6.91 1.15
C THR A 7 -1.93 -6.99 2.58
N HIS A 8 -2.88 -7.89 2.82
CA HIS A 8 -3.50 -8.11 4.13
C HIS A 8 -3.32 -9.55 4.59
N SER A 9 -2.94 -9.73 5.84
CA SER A 9 -2.87 -11.05 6.45
C SER A 9 -4.11 -11.33 7.31
N ILE A 10 -4.10 -12.48 8.00
CA ILE A 10 -5.15 -12.82 9.00
C ILE A 10 -5.22 -11.83 10.18
N LYS A 11 -4.35 -10.82 10.24
CA LYS A 11 -4.42 -9.75 11.24
C LYS A 11 -5.46 -8.70 10.88
N SER A 12 -5.75 -8.50 9.59
CA SER A 12 -6.92 -7.75 9.13
C SER A 12 -8.18 -8.59 9.30
N ASP A 13 -9.30 -7.94 9.64
CA ASP A 13 -10.59 -8.60 9.92
C ASP A 13 -11.17 -9.37 8.72
N ASP A 14 -10.79 -9.02 7.50
CA ASP A 14 -11.20 -9.67 6.25
C ASP A 14 -10.06 -10.46 5.55
N GLY A 15 -8.83 -10.38 6.05
CA GLY A 15 -7.68 -11.14 5.55
C GLY A 15 -7.78 -12.63 5.88
N LYS A 16 -7.44 -13.50 4.92
CA LYS A 16 -7.59 -14.97 5.05
C LYS A 16 -6.29 -15.75 4.94
N ALA A 17 -5.19 -15.09 4.65
CA ALA A 17 -3.90 -15.73 4.46
C ALA A 17 -2.93 -15.40 5.60
N ARG A 18 -2.21 -16.42 6.09
CA ARG A 18 -1.05 -16.20 6.93
C ARG A 18 0.10 -15.71 6.06
N VAL A 19 1.02 -14.93 6.62
CA VAL A 19 2.19 -14.39 5.91
C VAL A 19 3.03 -15.50 5.28
N GLU A 20 3.26 -16.59 5.98
CA GLU A 20 3.94 -17.77 5.45
C GLU A 20 3.26 -18.35 4.20
N ASN A 21 1.92 -18.35 4.15
CA ASN A 21 1.19 -18.86 2.98
C ASN A 21 1.43 -17.98 1.73
N TYR A 22 1.62 -16.68 1.88
CA TYR A 22 2.04 -15.80 0.78
C TYR A 22 3.42 -16.19 0.26
N CYS A 23 4.40 -16.35 1.15
CA CYS A 23 5.75 -16.77 0.78
C CYS A 23 5.76 -18.11 0.04
N GLN A 24 5.03 -19.11 0.57
CA GLN A 24 4.88 -20.43 -0.06
C GLN A 24 4.22 -20.35 -1.44
N TRP A 25 3.19 -19.51 -1.57
CA TRP A 25 2.47 -19.33 -2.83
C TRP A 25 3.33 -18.64 -3.88
N ILE A 26 4.02 -17.55 -3.53
CA ILE A 26 4.95 -16.83 -4.41
C ILE A 26 5.99 -17.81 -4.96
N ARG A 27 6.65 -18.59 -4.09
CA ARG A 27 7.64 -19.59 -4.47
C ARG A 27 7.04 -20.69 -5.34
N LYS A 28 5.90 -21.27 -4.94
CA LYS A 28 5.22 -22.35 -5.67
C LYS A 28 4.78 -21.95 -7.07
N ARG A 29 4.36 -20.70 -7.23
CA ARG A 29 3.85 -20.16 -8.50
C ARG A 29 4.92 -19.42 -9.31
N GLU A 30 6.14 -19.38 -8.79
CA GLU A 30 7.28 -18.70 -9.43
C GLU A 30 6.96 -17.23 -9.77
N ILE A 31 6.20 -16.55 -8.87
CA ILE A 31 5.85 -15.14 -9.05
C ILE A 31 7.12 -14.31 -8.86
N ALA A 32 7.45 -13.45 -9.81
CA ALA A 32 8.68 -12.65 -9.83
C ALA A 32 8.62 -11.46 -8.85
N LEU A 33 8.29 -11.72 -7.58
CA LEU A 33 8.30 -10.75 -6.49
C LEU A 33 9.56 -10.92 -5.64
N ASP A 34 10.19 -9.78 -5.32
CA ASP A 34 11.30 -9.72 -4.36
C ASP A 34 10.80 -9.53 -2.91
N GLY A 35 9.52 -9.21 -2.74
CA GLY A 35 8.89 -9.02 -1.43
C GLY A 35 7.50 -8.42 -1.51
N PHE A 36 6.92 -8.17 -0.33
CA PHE A 36 5.62 -7.53 -0.20
C PHE A 36 5.50 -6.73 1.10
N VAL A 37 4.52 -5.83 1.16
CA VAL A 37 4.25 -4.98 2.32
C VAL A 37 2.89 -5.36 2.91
N LEU A 38 2.89 -5.72 4.19
CA LEU A 38 1.68 -5.96 4.97
C LEU A 38 1.08 -4.61 5.39
N THR A 39 -0.11 -4.32 4.95
CA THR A 39 -0.85 -3.06 5.16
C THR A 39 -2.13 -3.33 5.92
N GLU A 40 -2.01 -3.86 7.13
CA GLU A 40 -3.17 -4.31 7.90
C GLU A 40 -4.18 -3.18 8.13
N HIS A 41 -5.47 -3.48 8.04
CA HIS A 41 -6.55 -2.52 8.24
C HIS A 41 -6.57 -1.96 9.65
N ARG A 42 -6.56 -0.63 9.80
CA ARG A 42 -6.78 0.11 11.05
C ARG A 42 -5.84 -0.31 12.18
N GLN A 43 -4.65 -0.79 11.87
CA GLN A 43 -3.65 -1.19 12.84
C GLN A 43 -2.25 -1.21 12.23
N PHE A 44 -1.25 -1.15 13.07
CA PHE A 44 0.14 -1.42 12.71
C PHE A 44 0.65 -2.63 13.49
N ASP A 45 1.15 -3.65 12.78
CA ASP A 45 1.71 -4.85 13.40
C ASP A 45 3.11 -4.59 13.97
N SER A 46 3.20 -4.04 15.19
CA SER A 46 4.47 -3.81 15.89
C SER A 46 5.08 -5.08 16.47
N GLU A 47 4.28 -6.14 16.68
CA GLU A 47 4.69 -7.31 17.48
C GLU A 47 5.35 -8.42 16.65
N SER A 48 4.92 -8.62 15.41
CA SER A 48 5.42 -9.73 14.59
C SER A 48 6.83 -9.48 14.08
N ASP A 49 7.62 -10.55 14.10
CA ASP A 49 8.95 -10.62 13.48
C ASP A 49 8.92 -11.63 12.34
N TYR A 50 9.19 -11.18 11.14
CA TYR A 50 9.17 -12.00 9.92
C TYR A 50 10.56 -12.37 9.40
N ARG A 51 11.67 -11.99 10.09
CA ARG A 51 13.05 -12.26 9.65
C ARG A 51 13.30 -13.73 9.32
N SER A 52 12.75 -14.67 10.10
CA SER A 52 12.89 -16.09 9.80
C SER A 52 12.22 -16.51 8.49
N LEU A 53 11.11 -15.87 8.12
CA LEU A 53 10.46 -16.08 6.81
C LEU A 53 11.26 -15.40 5.69
N GLU A 54 11.72 -14.18 5.91
CA GLU A 54 12.57 -13.43 4.96
C GLU A 54 13.81 -14.25 4.60
N ASP A 55 14.54 -14.76 5.60
CA ASP A 55 15.72 -15.61 5.42
C ASP A 55 15.38 -16.91 4.68
N SER A 56 14.28 -17.58 5.06
CA SER A 56 13.89 -18.88 4.49
C SER A 56 13.44 -18.77 3.03
N PHE A 57 12.81 -17.66 2.67
CA PHE A 57 12.23 -17.47 1.35
C PHE A 57 13.03 -16.51 0.46
N GLY A 58 13.99 -15.77 1.01
CA GLY A 58 14.83 -14.82 0.28
C GLY A 58 14.03 -13.65 -0.27
N MET A 59 13.05 -13.14 0.50
CA MET A 59 12.19 -12.03 0.10
C MET A 59 11.94 -11.06 1.24
N ALA A 60 11.76 -9.78 0.94
CA ALA A 60 11.44 -8.76 1.93
C ALA A 60 9.97 -8.85 2.36
N ILE A 61 9.71 -8.77 3.69
CA ILE A 61 8.37 -8.74 4.28
C ILE A 61 8.28 -7.50 5.15
N LEU A 62 7.82 -6.40 4.55
CA LEU A 62 7.76 -5.11 5.21
C LEU A 62 6.39 -4.90 5.85
N LYS A 63 6.31 -3.95 6.81
CA LYS A 63 5.08 -3.64 7.53
C LYS A 63 4.68 -2.18 7.34
N ALA A 64 3.40 -1.96 7.15
CA ALA A 64 2.75 -0.67 7.01
C ALA A 64 1.34 -0.77 7.60
N SER A 65 0.49 0.20 7.32
CA SER A 65 -0.92 0.18 7.73
C SER A 65 -1.81 0.72 6.62
N GLU A 66 -3.04 0.24 6.54
CA GLU A 66 -4.11 0.90 5.80
C GLU A 66 -5.08 1.53 6.79
N VAL A 67 -5.19 2.86 6.76
CA VAL A 67 -6.08 3.64 7.63
C VAL A 67 -7.28 4.16 6.84
N GLU A 68 -8.39 4.43 7.55
CA GLU A 68 -9.62 4.97 6.97
C GLU A 68 -9.72 6.47 7.27
N THR A 69 -9.93 7.27 6.21
CA THR A 69 -10.01 8.72 6.32
C THR A 69 -11.32 9.26 5.74
N ASP A 70 -11.58 10.53 5.98
CA ASP A 70 -12.69 11.27 5.41
C ASP A 70 -12.63 11.43 3.87
N TYR A 71 -11.49 11.08 3.25
CA TYR A 71 -11.28 11.00 1.79
C TYR A 71 -11.03 9.57 1.28
N GLY A 72 -11.32 8.56 2.08
CA GLY A 72 -11.15 7.16 1.73
C GLY A 72 -9.94 6.52 2.40
N HIS A 73 -9.51 5.38 1.89
CA HIS A 73 -8.46 4.59 2.51
C HIS A 73 -7.06 5.08 2.10
N VAL A 74 -6.09 4.92 3.00
CA VAL A 74 -4.72 5.44 2.85
C VAL A 74 -3.72 4.43 3.38
N LEU A 75 -2.75 4.05 2.54
CA LEU A 75 -1.58 3.28 2.98
C LEU A 75 -0.58 4.22 3.67
N VAL A 76 -0.05 3.79 4.80
CA VAL A 76 0.93 4.55 5.58
C VAL A 76 2.20 3.71 5.73
N PHE A 77 3.24 4.07 4.97
CA PHE A 77 4.56 3.45 5.00
C PHE A 77 5.50 4.23 5.93
N GLY A 78 6.32 3.54 6.71
CA GLY A 78 7.24 4.18 7.65
C GLY A 78 6.61 4.47 9.01
N VAL A 79 5.61 3.68 9.42
CA VAL A 79 4.99 3.81 10.75
C VAL A 79 6.04 3.61 11.83
N ASN A 80 6.18 4.61 12.71
CA ASN A 80 7.07 4.62 13.87
C ASN A 80 6.31 5.03 15.14
N GLU A 81 7.00 5.07 16.28
CA GLU A 81 6.37 5.41 17.57
C GLU A 81 5.76 6.81 17.59
N ASP A 82 6.43 7.80 16.98
CA ASP A 82 5.93 9.18 16.91
C ASP A 82 4.62 9.27 16.12
N LEU A 83 4.53 8.54 15.00
CA LEU A 83 3.33 8.51 14.19
C LEU A 83 2.18 7.76 14.88
N GLN A 84 2.48 6.68 15.62
CA GLN A 84 1.47 5.95 16.41
C GLN A 84 0.91 6.79 17.58
N GLN A 85 1.64 7.83 18.03
CA GLN A 85 1.17 8.79 19.01
C GLN A 85 0.40 9.96 18.39
N ALA A 86 0.62 10.26 17.11
CA ALA A 86 0.02 11.39 16.42
C ALA A 86 -1.48 11.20 16.17
N PHE A 87 -1.88 10.00 15.76
CA PHE A 87 -3.30 9.66 15.55
C PHE A 87 -3.60 8.18 15.85
N ASP A 88 -4.85 7.91 16.17
CA ASP A 88 -5.35 6.57 16.47
C ASP A 88 -5.70 5.82 15.18
N PHE A 89 -4.89 4.84 14.81
CA PHE A 89 -5.05 4.02 13.59
C PHE A 89 -6.38 3.27 13.54
N THR A 90 -7.03 3.01 14.68
CA THR A 90 -8.29 2.24 14.74
C THR A 90 -9.52 3.04 14.32
N LYS A 91 -9.40 4.35 14.18
CA LYS A 91 -10.49 5.23 13.76
C LYS A 91 -10.82 5.05 12.28
N ILE A 92 -12.11 5.23 11.96
CA ILE A 92 -12.67 5.08 10.60
C ILE A 92 -12.95 6.44 9.92
N ASP A 93 -12.62 7.53 10.57
CA ASP A 93 -12.94 8.90 10.14
C ASP A 93 -11.78 9.88 10.39
N LEU A 94 -10.54 9.39 10.23
CA LEU A 94 -9.35 10.24 10.33
C LEU A 94 -9.41 11.37 9.30
N SER A 95 -8.87 12.54 9.64
CA SER A 95 -8.65 13.60 8.67
C SER A 95 -7.52 13.22 7.72
N LEU A 96 -7.77 13.12 6.41
CA LEU A 96 -6.69 12.86 5.44
C LEU A 96 -5.61 13.95 5.50
N ALA A 97 -6.00 15.23 5.73
CA ALA A 97 -5.05 16.32 5.87
C ALA A 97 -4.09 16.08 7.04
N GLU A 98 -4.61 15.66 8.19
CA GLU A 98 -3.81 15.33 9.37
C GLU A 98 -2.92 14.11 9.13
N VAL A 99 -3.44 13.04 8.51
CA VAL A 99 -2.66 11.85 8.16
C VAL A 99 -1.49 12.19 7.24
N LEU A 100 -1.69 13.04 6.23
CA LEU A 100 -0.63 13.50 5.32
C LEU A 100 0.43 14.33 6.06
N GLU A 101 0.01 15.32 6.87
CA GLU A 101 0.89 16.23 7.61
C GLU A 101 1.72 15.47 8.64
N GLU A 102 1.09 14.63 9.46
CA GLU A 102 1.76 13.86 10.49
C GLU A 102 2.69 12.78 9.91
N SER A 103 2.29 12.14 8.80
CA SER A 103 3.18 11.21 8.10
C SER A 103 4.44 11.92 7.60
N GLU A 104 4.31 13.09 6.98
CA GLU A 104 5.47 13.86 6.52
C GLU A 104 6.35 14.32 7.71
N ARG A 105 5.76 14.81 8.78
CA ARG A 105 6.46 15.24 10.01
C ARG A 105 7.24 14.11 10.67
N CYS A 106 6.69 12.90 10.68
CA CYS A 106 7.31 11.70 11.28
C CYS A 106 8.23 10.93 10.30
N GLY A 107 8.48 11.45 9.09
CA GLY A 107 9.33 10.80 8.10
C GLY A 107 8.70 9.58 7.43
N ALA A 108 7.37 9.46 7.48
CA ALA A 108 6.58 8.45 6.82
C ALA A 108 6.02 8.94 5.47
N VAL A 109 5.36 8.05 4.71
CA VAL A 109 4.69 8.35 3.45
C VAL A 109 3.26 7.85 3.49
N ALA A 110 2.29 8.74 3.27
CA ALA A 110 0.88 8.41 3.16
C ALA A 110 0.43 8.42 1.69
N VAL A 111 -0.24 7.34 1.27
CA VAL A 111 -0.63 7.09 -0.13
C VAL A 111 -2.11 6.70 -0.19
N PRO A 112 -3.02 7.56 -0.66
CA PRO A 112 -4.40 7.16 -0.93
C PRO A 112 -4.44 5.93 -1.84
N CYS A 113 -5.07 4.85 -1.36
CA CYS A 113 -5.14 3.58 -2.08
C CYS A 113 -6.45 3.42 -2.85
N HIS A 114 -6.44 2.56 -3.88
CA HIS A 114 -7.56 2.30 -4.81
C HIS A 114 -8.46 3.52 -5.08
N PRO A 115 -7.90 4.67 -5.54
CA PRO A 115 -8.61 5.95 -5.65
C PRO A 115 -9.91 5.91 -6.44
N GLY A 116 -9.98 5.07 -7.48
CA GLY A 116 -11.18 4.91 -8.33
C GLY A 116 -12.29 4.04 -7.72
N ARG A 117 -12.04 3.37 -6.57
CA ARG A 117 -13.04 2.49 -5.93
C ARG A 117 -14.21 3.32 -5.37
N PRO A 118 -15.46 2.98 -5.69
CA PRO A 118 -16.62 3.70 -5.15
C PRO A 118 -16.65 3.72 -3.62
N ARG A 119 -17.04 4.83 -3.03
CA ARG A 119 -17.22 5.07 -1.59
C ARG A 119 -15.95 5.16 -0.75
N VAL A 120 -14.96 4.31 -0.98
CA VAL A 120 -13.72 4.24 -0.17
C VAL A 120 -12.50 4.77 -0.93
N GLY A 121 -12.65 5.17 -2.19
CA GLY A 121 -11.59 5.71 -3.02
C GLY A 121 -11.62 7.24 -3.08
N LEU A 122 -10.45 7.83 -3.21
CA LEU A 122 -10.22 9.28 -3.24
C LEU A 122 -11.08 10.03 -4.27
N CYS A 123 -11.29 9.48 -5.48
CA CYS A 123 -12.05 10.15 -6.56
C CYS A 123 -13.45 10.57 -6.11
N ALA A 124 -14.20 9.65 -5.47
CA ALA A 124 -15.56 9.92 -5.01
C ALA A 124 -15.62 10.99 -3.91
N HIS A 125 -14.56 11.16 -3.13
CA HIS A 125 -14.48 12.15 -2.07
C HIS A 125 -14.03 13.51 -2.60
N LEU A 126 -13.10 13.54 -3.58
CA LEU A 126 -12.70 14.81 -4.23
C LEU A 126 -13.88 15.47 -4.94
N GLU A 127 -14.78 14.72 -5.57
CA GLU A 127 -15.99 15.25 -6.19
C GLU A 127 -16.93 15.93 -5.17
N LYS A 128 -17.02 15.38 -3.97
CA LYS A 128 -17.94 15.85 -2.92
C LYS A 128 -17.37 16.96 -2.04
N ARG A 129 -16.09 16.88 -1.71
CA ARG A 129 -15.42 17.72 -0.71
C ARG A 129 -14.47 18.75 -1.31
N GLY A 130 -14.09 18.58 -2.60
CA GLY A 130 -13.11 19.41 -3.28
C GLY A 130 -11.68 18.88 -3.14
N ALA A 131 -10.75 19.60 -3.77
CA ALA A 131 -9.33 19.21 -3.79
C ALA A 131 -8.68 19.39 -2.42
N LEU A 132 -7.75 18.47 -2.09
CA LEU A 132 -6.92 18.53 -0.90
C LEU A 132 -5.45 18.67 -1.32
N ALA A 133 -4.72 19.54 -0.64
CA ALA A 133 -3.27 19.71 -0.82
C ALA A 133 -2.48 18.60 -0.07
N GLY A 134 -1.21 18.42 -0.43
CA GLY A 134 -0.29 17.50 0.26
C GLY A 134 -0.26 16.09 -0.32
N ILE A 135 -1.20 15.68 -1.17
CA ILE A 135 -1.15 14.39 -1.84
C ILE A 135 -0.05 14.43 -2.92
N ARG A 136 0.91 13.52 -2.83
CA ARG A 136 2.02 13.37 -3.79
C ARG A 136 1.98 12.04 -4.53
N TRP A 137 1.46 11.00 -3.88
CA TRP A 137 1.38 9.63 -4.37
C TRP A 137 -0.03 9.10 -4.28
N ILE A 138 -0.43 8.23 -5.18
CA ILE A 138 -1.66 7.45 -5.11
C ILE A 138 -1.42 6.03 -5.66
N GLU A 139 -2.23 5.07 -5.27
CA GLU A 139 -2.20 3.73 -5.83
C GLU A 139 -2.96 3.71 -7.16
N VAL A 140 -2.22 3.73 -8.29
CA VAL A 140 -2.82 3.76 -9.63
C VAL A 140 -3.23 2.39 -10.14
N TYR A 141 -2.55 1.33 -9.67
CA TYR A 141 -2.91 -0.05 -9.96
C TYR A 141 -3.18 -0.82 -8.67
N ASN A 142 -4.43 -1.21 -8.48
CA ASN A 142 -4.87 -2.06 -7.38
C ASN A 142 -5.42 -3.37 -7.93
N GLY A 143 -4.90 -4.51 -7.44
CA GLY A 143 -5.25 -5.84 -7.94
C GLY A 143 -6.62 -6.36 -7.49
N GLY A 144 -7.26 -5.69 -6.52
CA GLY A 144 -8.64 -5.91 -6.07
C GLY A 144 -9.67 -5.04 -6.80
N SER A 145 -9.22 -4.10 -7.63
CA SER A 145 -10.07 -3.17 -8.37
C SER A 145 -10.89 -3.86 -9.47
N ARG A 146 -12.08 -3.31 -9.71
CA ARG A 146 -12.98 -3.71 -10.80
C ARG A 146 -12.67 -2.90 -12.07
N SER A 147 -13.29 -3.30 -13.19
CA SER A 147 -13.17 -2.58 -14.46
C SER A 147 -13.52 -1.10 -14.31
N GLY A 148 -12.67 -0.22 -14.83
CA GLY A 148 -12.81 1.24 -14.77
C GLY A 148 -12.20 1.90 -13.53
N GLU A 149 -11.95 1.16 -12.44
CA GLU A 149 -11.45 1.74 -11.19
C GLU A 149 -9.95 2.13 -11.28
N ASN A 150 -9.11 1.27 -11.87
CA ASN A 150 -7.70 1.60 -12.09
C ASN A 150 -7.54 2.68 -13.17
N GLU A 151 -8.38 2.68 -14.19
CA GLU A 151 -8.41 3.72 -15.21
C GLU A 151 -8.76 5.09 -14.63
N ALA A 152 -9.71 5.16 -13.68
CA ALA A 152 -10.02 6.39 -12.95
C ALA A 152 -8.85 6.85 -12.07
N SER A 153 -8.15 5.91 -11.42
CA SER A 153 -6.96 6.22 -10.62
C SER A 153 -5.81 6.77 -11.48
N LEU A 154 -5.57 6.17 -12.65
CA LEU A 154 -4.57 6.65 -13.62
C LEU A 154 -4.91 8.05 -14.14
N ALA A 155 -6.18 8.28 -14.50
CA ALA A 155 -6.65 9.59 -14.97
C ALA A 155 -6.44 10.67 -13.90
N LEU A 156 -6.76 10.36 -12.62
CA LEU A 156 -6.53 11.26 -11.50
C LEU A 156 -5.04 11.56 -11.31
N ALA A 157 -4.18 10.53 -11.37
CA ALA A 157 -2.74 10.71 -11.24
C ALA A 157 -2.20 11.63 -12.35
N GLN A 158 -2.62 11.42 -13.58
CA GLN A 158 -2.20 12.22 -14.72
C GLN A 158 -2.72 13.67 -14.62
N GLU A 159 -3.99 13.88 -14.22
CA GLU A 159 -4.58 15.21 -14.06
C GLU A 159 -3.88 16.04 -12.99
N ARG A 160 -3.52 15.41 -11.88
CA ARG A 160 -2.99 16.08 -10.69
C ARG A 160 -1.46 16.04 -10.57
N GLY A 161 -0.79 15.27 -11.43
CA GLY A 161 0.67 15.08 -11.34
C GLY A 161 1.11 14.23 -10.15
N TYR A 162 0.27 13.30 -9.68
CA TYR A 162 0.63 12.39 -8.60
C TYR A 162 1.50 11.24 -9.11
N ALA A 163 2.49 10.82 -8.33
CA ALA A 163 3.25 9.61 -8.61
C ALA A 163 2.40 8.37 -8.29
N GLY A 164 2.47 7.34 -9.15
CA GLY A 164 1.64 6.15 -9.05
C GLY A 164 2.38 4.96 -8.47
N ILE A 165 1.82 4.31 -7.43
CA ILE A 165 2.26 3.00 -6.96
C ILE A 165 1.30 1.90 -7.39
N GLY A 166 1.72 0.62 -7.27
CA GLY A 166 0.88 -0.56 -7.48
C GLY A 166 0.94 -1.53 -6.31
N GLY A 167 -0.20 -2.10 -5.96
CA GLY A 167 -0.34 -3.14 -4.96
C GLY A 167 -1.50 -4.08 -5.27
N SER A 168 -1.48 -5.31 -4.78
CA SER A 168 -2.49 -6.30 -5.12
C SER A 168 -3.78 -6.18 -4.32
N ASP A 169 -3.73 -5.53 -3.16
CA ASP A 169 -4.84 -5.51 -2.19
C ASP A 169 -5.27 -6.96 -1.85
N SER A 170 -4.27 -7.79 -1.63
CA SER A 170 -4.45 -9.23 -1.51
C SER A 170 -4.94 -9.60 -0.12
N HIS A 171 -6.12 -10.22 -0.03
CA HIS A 171 -6.71 -10.81 1.18
C HIS A 171 -6.63 -12.34 1.16
N ILE A 172 -6.24 -12.92 0.02
CA ILE A 172 -6.06 -14.35 -0.19
C ILE A 172 -4.82 -14.60 -1.03
N VAL A 173 -4.10 -15.68 -0.81
CA VAL A 173 -2.80 -15.96 -1.45
C VAL A 173 -2.80 -15.87 -2.98
N SER A 174 -3.91 -16.17 -3.64
CA SER A 174 -3.99 -16.17 -5.11
C SER A 174 -4.08 -14.79 -5.75
N HIS A 175 -4.19 -13.73 -4.96
CA HIS A 175 -4.26 -12.37 -5.47
C HIS A 175 -2.91 -11.63 -5.42
N ILE A 176 -1.96 -12.13 -4.61
CA ILE A 176 -0.65 -11.48 -4.45
C ILE A 176 0.07 -11.33 -5.80
N GLY A 177 0.69 -10.17 -5.99
CA GLY A 177 1.43 -9.84 -7.20
C GLY A 177 0.58 -9.49 -8.41
N ARG A 178 -0.74 -9.30 -8.28
CA ARG A 178 -1.60 -8.84 -9.40
C ARG A 178 -1.23 -7.44 -9.88
N CYS A 179 -0.88 -6.57 -8.95
CA CYS A 179 -0.30 -5.27 -9.22
C CYS A 179 0.90 -5.07 -8.29
N VAL A 180 1.93 -4.39 -8.78
CA VAL A 180 3.21 -4.28 -8.09
C VAL A 180 3.85 -2.92 -8.35
N THR A 181 4.87 -2.59 -7.56
CA THR A 181 5.74 -1.45 -7.80
C THR A 181 7.17 -1.94 -8.06
N ARG A 182 7.74 -1.53 -9.18
CA ARG A 182 9.14 -1.76 -9.54
C ARG A 182 9.99 -0.58 -9.10
N PHE A 183 10.95 -0.82 -8.25
CA PHE A 183 11.95 0.14 -7.80
C PHE A 183 13.26 -0.03 -8.57
N GLU A 184 13.93 1.08 -8.88
CA GLU A 184 15.30 1.06 -9.42
C GLU A 184 16.30 0.60 -8.35
N ASP A 185 16.10 1.10 -7.13
CA ASP A 185 16.94 0.78 -5.98
C ASP A 185 16.49 -0.53 -5.29
N ARG A 186 17.37 -1.07 -4.45
CA ARG A 186 17.06 -2.18 -3.55
C ARG A 186 16.32 -1.66 -2.31
N VAL A 187 15.29 -2.38 -1.88
CA VAL A 187 14.40 -2.02 -0.76
C VAL A 187 14.29 -3.19 0.20
N GLU A 188 15.14 -3.24 1.21
CA GLU A 188 15.23 -4.35 2.17
C GLU A 188 14.57 -4.05 3.53
N ASN A 189 14.23 -2.79 3.77
CA ASN A 189 13.59 -2.33 5.01
C ASN A 189 12.66 -1.15 4.74
N VAL A 190 11.92 -0.74 5.78
CA VAL A 190 10.89 0.30 5.67
C VAL A 190 11.50 1.68 5.41
N GLU A 191 12.66 1.98 5.96
CA GLU A 191 13.36 3.25 5.75
C GLU A 191 13.79 3.40 4.28
N GLN A 192 14.29 2.31 3.69
CA GLN A 192 14.64 2.29 2.26
C GLN A 192 13.39 2.39 1.37
N LEU A 193 12.26 1.78 1.77
CA LEU A 193 10.97 1.92 1.06
C LEU A 193 10.53 3.38 1.03
N VAL A 194 10.50 4.03 2.19
CA VAL A 194 10.15 5.45 2.31
C VAL A 194 11.07 6.32 1.44
N SER A 195 12.39 6.12 1.53
CA SER A 195 13.38 6.83 0.72
C SER A 195 13.18 6.61 -0.79
N ALA A 196 12.90 5.37 -1.20
CA ALA A 196 12.64 5.03 -2.60
C ALA A 196 11.35 5.70 -3.13
N LEU A 197 10.27 5.71 -2.34
CA LEU A 197 9.04 6.42 -2.68
C LEU A 197 9.28 7.94 -2.82
N GLN A 198 10.01 8.54 -1.88
CA GLN A 198 10.35 9.96 -1.91
C GLN A 198 11.26 10.34 -3.09
N SER A 199 12.13 9.42 -3.54
CA SER A 199 13.01 9.65 -4.68
C SER A 199 12.28 9.71 -6.02
N GLY A 200 11.10 9.11 -6.13
CA GLY A 200 10.31 8.98 -7.37
C GLY A 200 10.89 8.00 -8.39
N ARG A 201 11.93 7.21 -8.03
CA ARG A 201 12.56 6.22 -8.92
C ARG A 201 11.88 4.86 -8.82
N PHE A 202 10.63 4.81 -9.24
CA PHE A 202 9.83 3.60 -9.28
C PHE A 202 8.73 3.70 -10.35
N GLU A 203 8.16 2.56 -10.70
CA GLU A 203 7.07 2.44 -11.67
C GLU A 203 6.02 1.44 -11.16
N ALA A 204 4.75 1.80 -11.26
CA ALA A 204 3.64 0.90 -10.99
C ALA A 204 3.37 -0.02 -12.17
N GLU A 205 3.15 -1.31 -11.92
CA GLU A 205 2.83 -2.30 -12.95
C GLU A 205 1.56 -3.06 -12.60
N SER A 206 0.70 -3.31 -13.60
CA SER A 206 -0.40 -4.27 -13.49
C SER A 206 -0.02 -5.58 -14.18
N TRP A 207 -0.12 -6.70 -13.45
CA TRP A 207 0.12 -8.05 -13.97
C TRP A 207 -1.17 -8.86 -14.14
N MET A 208 -2.34 -8.23 -13.95
CA MET A 208 -3.65 -8.92 -14.03
C MET A 208 -3.94 -9.58 -15.38
N SER A 209 -3.31 -9.10 -16.45
CA SER A 209 -3.43 -9.68 -17.81
C SER A 209 -2.35 -10.70 -18.16
N LYS A 210 -1.41 -10.98 -17.26
CA LYS A 210 -0.27 -11.88 -17.48
C LYS A 210 -0.46 -13.26 -16.85
N ASN A 211 -1.60 -13.51 -16.16
CA ASN A 211 -1.88 -14.78 -15.48
C ASN A 211 -3.10 -15.49 -16.08
#